data_dd3e8b02fe5b925db32ebb0b8767884b
#
_entry.id   dd3e8b02fe5b925db32ebb0b8767884b
#
_cell.length_a   1.000
_cell.length_b   1.000
_cell.length_c   1.000
_cell.angle_alpha   90.00
_cell.angle_beta   90.00
_cell.angle_gamma   90.00
#
_symmetry.space_group_name_H-M   'P 1'
#
loop_
_entity.id
_entity.type
_entity.pdbx_description
1 polymer ?
#
loop_
_entity_poly.entity_id
_entity_poly.type
_entity_poly.pdbx_seq_one_letter_code
_entity_poly.pdbx_strand_id
1 'polypeptide(L)' 'RETFERAKLVGMTAVVSAGIQAGRVGHVTVQYAGMTRSLDASSDEDIEREAEVVIDDVVGGELRVSRKIAKAGEEISE' A
#
# COMPACT_ATOMS: atom_id res chain seq x y z
N ARG A 1 15.08 8.84 -20.38
CA ARG A 1 14.60 7.67 -19.79
C ARG A 1 14.13 7.91 -18.39
N GLU A 2 13.03 7.32 -18.02
CA GLU A 2 12.51 7.57 -16.82
C GLU A 2 12.94 6.70 -15.75
N THR A 3 13.03 7.13 -14.56
CA THR A 3 13.40 6.33 -13.43
C THR A 3 12.22 6.27 -12.49
N PHE A 4 11.80 5.08 -12.17
CA PHE A 4 10.71 4.91 -11.23
C PHE A 4 11.29 5.00 -9.84
N GLU A 5 10.76 5.90 -9.03
CA GLU A 5 11.24 6.06 -7.68
C GLU A 5 10.15 5.71 -6.71
N ARG A 6 10.37 4.66 -5.93
CA ARG A 6 9.37 4.22 -4.99
C ARG A 6 9.04 5.25 -3.95
N ALA A 7 9.99 6.10 -3.63
CA ALA A 7 9.73 7.12 -2.62
C ALA A 7 8.58 8.04 -3.00
N LYS A 8 8.31 8.18 -4.28
CA LYS A 8 7.23 9.04 -4.69
C LYS A 8 5.87 8.43 -4.43
N LEU A 9 5.83 7.18 -4.04
CA LEU A 9 4.58 6.53 -3.76
C LEU A 9 4.08 6.75 -2.35
N VAL A 10 4.91 7.30 -1.48
CA VAL A 10 4.52 7.50 -0.09
C VAL A 10 3.29 8.42 -0.06
N GLY A 11 2.30 8.01 0.67
CA GLY A 11 1.05 8.76 0.77
C GLY A 11 -0.01 8.32 -0.23
N MET A 12 0.36 7.50 -1.19
CA MET A 12 -0.60 7.04 -2.18
C MET A 12 -1.32 5.80 -1.68
N THR A 13 -2.42 5.47 -2.30
CA THR A 13 -3.14 4.26 -1.95
C THR A 13 -2.78 3.15 -2.93
N ALA A 14 -2.94 1.93 -2.48
CA ALA A 14 -2.68 0.78 -3.31
C ALA A 14 -3.67 -0.31 -2.92
N VAL A 15 -3.66 -1.40 -3.65
CA VAL A 15 -4.58 -2.50 -3.37
C VAL A 15 -3.75 -3.76 -3.17
N VAL A 16 -4.04 -4.50 -2.14
CA VAL A 16 -3.29 -5.72 -1.85
C VAL A 16 -3.62 -6.76 -2.91
N SER A 17 -2.61 -7.28 -3.57
CA SER A 17 -2.81 -8.30 -4.59
C SER A 17 -2.46 -9.68 -4.07
N ALA A 18 -1.59 -9.77 -3.07
CA ALA A 18 -1.33 -11.03 -2.40
C ALA A 18 -1.35 -10.69 -0.93
N GLY A 19 -2.15 -11.39 -0.15
CA GLY A 19 -2.38 -11.04 1.24
C GLY A 19 -1.11 -10.79 2.01
N ILE A 20 -1.15 -9.83 2.92
CA ILE A 20 0.00 -9.47 3.73
C ILE A 20 -0.24 -10.03 5.12
N GLN A 21 0.73 -10.76 5.64
CA GLN A 21 0.68 -11.22 7.00
C GLN A 21 1.65 -10.36 7.80
N ALA A 22 1.26 -10.03 9.02
CA ALA A 22 2.07 -9.15 9.86
C ALA A 22 3.51 -9.65 9.92
N GLY A 23 4.43 -8.78 9.60
CA GLY A 23 5.84 -9.12 9.64
C GLY A 23 6.35 -9.88 8.44
N ARG A 24 5.51 -10.13 7.45
CA ARG A 24 5.92 -10.83 6.25
C ARG A 24 5.63 -10.01 5.03
N VAL A 25 6.28 -10.34 3.94
CA VAL A 25 6.12 -9.59 2.70
C VAL A 25 4.98 -10.14 1.88
N GLY A 26 4.13 -9.28 1.41
CA GLY A 26 3.12 -9.62 0.44
C GLY A 26 3.31 -8.71 -0.74
N HIS A 27 2.26 -8.48 -1.51
CA HIS A 27 2.35 -7.65 -2.71
C HIS A 27 1.17 -6.72 -2.81
N VAL A 28 1.42 -5.55 -3.34
CA VAL A 28 0.34 -4.60 -3.61
C VAL A 28 0.46 -4.13 -5.04
N THR A 29 -0.65 -3.67 -5.57
CA THR A 29 -0.70 -3.11 -6.91
C THR A 29 -0.96 -1.63 -6.77
N VAL A 30 -0.14 -0.83 -7.42
CA VAL A 30 -0.31 0.61 -7.36
C VAL A 30 -0.34 1.14 -8.78
N GLN A 31 -1.12 2.20 -8.98
CA GLN A 31 -1.15 2.86 -10.26
C GLN A 31 -0.39 4.16 -10.15
N TYR A 32 0.59 4.34 -11.00
CA TYR A 32 1.41 5.52 -10.94
C TYR A 32 1.78 5.92 -12.36
N ALA A 33 1.57 7.17 -12.69
CA ALA A 33 1.91 7.69 -14.01
C ALA A 33 1.30 6.87 -15.13
N GLY A 34 0.05 6.47 -14.94
CA GLY A 34 -0.66 5.72 -15.97
C GLY A 34 -0.29 4.26 -16.09
N MET A 35 0.54 3.76 -15.19
CA MET A 35 0.95 2.37 -15.26
C MET A 35 0.62 1.66 -13.97
N THR A 36 0.34 0.38 -14.09
CA THR A 36 0.05 -0.46 -12.93
C THR A 36 1.30 -1.24 -12.58
N ARG A 37 1.71 -1.18 -11.34
CA ARG A 37 2.89 -1.89 -10.89
C ARG A 37 2.59 -2.75 -9.69
N SER A 38 3.23 -3.90 -9.62
CA SER A 38 3.09 -4.81 -8.51
C SER A 38 4.39 -4.71 -7.71
N LEU A 39 4.29 -4.40 -6.45
CA LEU A 39 5.47 -4.17 -5.63
C LEU A 39 5.36 -4.90 -4.32
N ASP A 40 6.52 -5.23 -3.74
CA ASP A 40 6.55 -5.91 -2.45
C ASP A 40 6.13 -4.93 -1.37
N ALA A 41 5.38 -5.42 -0.43
CA ALA A 41 4.91 -4.59 0.66
C ALA A 41 4.78 -5.39 1.93
N SER A 42 4.95 -4.74 3.06
CA SER A 42 4.77 -5.39 4.34
C SER A 42 4.04 -4.46 5.28
N SER A 43 3.52 -5.01 6.35
CA SER A 43 2.76 -4.23 7.32
C SER A 43 2.93 -4.86 8.69
N ASP A 44 2.54 -4.12 9.71
CA ASP A 44 2.53 -4.65 11.05
C ASP A 44 1.23 -5.40 11.34
N GLU A 45 0.30 -5.39 10.42
CA GLU A 45 -0.98 -6.05 10.60
C GLU A 45 -1.28 -6.96 9.44
N ASP A 46 -2.20 -7.88 9.63
CA ASP A 46 -2.62 -8.76 8.55
C ASP A 46 -3.58 -7.98 7.68
N ILE A 47 -3.37 -8.04 6.37
CA ILE A 47 -4.22 -7.32 5.44
C ILE A 47 -4.61 -8.27 4.33
N GLU A 48 -5.89 -8.44 4.15
CA GLU A 48 -6.39 -9.41 3.17
C GLU A 48 -6.26 -8.90 1.75
N ARG A 49 -6.28 -9.82 0.82
CA ARG A 49 -6.22 -9.51 -0.58
C ARG A 49 -7.37 -8.60 -0.97
N GLU A 50 -7.08 -7.66 -1.84
CA GLU A 50 -8.03 -6.70 -2.36
C GLU A 50 -8.38 -5.57 -1.40
N ALA A 51 -7.79 -5.55 -0.23
CA ALA A 51 -8.01 -4.44 0.68
C ALA A 51 -7.22 -3.24 0.21
N GLU A 52 -7.73 -2.06 0.50
CA GLU A 52 -7.05 -0.84 0.14
C GLU A 52 -6.09 -0.45 1.25
N VAL A 53 -4.92 -0.01 0.89
CA VAL A 53 -3.91 0.36 1.87
C VAL A 53 -3.29 1.69 1.49
N VAL A 54 -2.63 2.31 2.45
CA VAL A 54 -1.91 3.55 2.23
C VAL A 54 -0.43 3.24 2.36
N ILE A 55 0.37 3.77 1.46
CA ILE A 55 1.81 3.55 1.52
C ILE A 55 2.39 4.55 2.48
N ASP A 56 2.93 4.05 3.59
CA ASP A 56 3.45 4.88 4.67
C ASP A 56 4.91 5.21 4.49
N ASP A 57 5.66 4.29 3.92
CA ASP A 57 7.09 4.49 3.85
C ASP A 57 7.68 3.53 2.83
N VAL A 58 8.93 3.71 2.48
CA VAL A 58 9.65 2.80 1.62
C VAL A 58 10.97 2.51 2.31
N VAL A 59 11.21 1.26 2.58
CA VAL A 59 12.41 0.86 3.28
C VAL A 59 13.10 -0.21 2.46
N GLY A 60 14.28 0.10 1.94
CA GLY A 60 15.04 -0.88 1.16
C GLY A 60 14.29 -1.38 -0.05
N GLY A 61 13.50 -0.56 -0.68
CA GLY A 61 12.79 -0.98 -1.88
C GLY A 61 11.48 -1.67 -1.60
N GLU A 62 11.16 -1.89 -0.32
CA GLU A 62 9.93 -2.54 0.03
C GLU A 62 8.98 -1.50 0.60
N LEU A 63 7.73 -1.55 0.24
CA LEU A 63 6.77 -0.58 0.73
C LEU A 63 6.29 -0.99 2.10
N ARG A 64 6.10 -0.01 2.97
CA ARG A 64 5.47 -0.25 4.27
C ARG A 64 4.08 0.34 4.17
N VAL A 65 3.08 -0.48 4.40
CA VAL A 65 1.71 -0.05 4.19
C VAL A 65 0.87 -0.28 5.43
N SER A 66 -0.25 0.41 5.50
CA SER A 66 -1.22 0.17 6.55
C SER A 66 -2.59 0.21 5.93
N ARG A 67 -3.57 -0.42 6.57
CA ARG A 67 -4.91 -0.49 6.04
C ARG A 67 -5.47 0.92 5.95
N LYS A 68 -6.12 1.22 4.85
CA LYS A 68 -6.70 2.53 4.68
C LYS A 68 -7.90 2.63 5.58
N ILE A 69 -7.90 3.65 6.40
CA ILE A 69 -8.97 3.81 7.36
C ILE A 69 -10.06 4.64 6.77
N ALA A 70 -11.29 4.28 7.03
CA ALA A 70 -12.42 5.02 6.51
C ALA A 70 -12.36 6.42 7.01
N LYS A 71 -12.88 7.36 6.25
CA LYS A 71 -12.84 8.71 6.63
C LYS A 71 -13.57 8.94 7.90
N ALA A 72 -13.02 9.79 8.69
CA ALA A 72 -13.59 10.03 9.97
C ALA A 72 -15.03 10.44 9.90
N GLY A 73 -15.35 11.19 8.94
CA GLY A 73 -16.70 11.60 8.81
C GLY A 73 -17.63 10.48 8.60
N GLU A 74 -17.16 9.46 7.95
CA GLU A 74 -17.97 8.33 7.74
C GLU A 74 -18.15 7.59 8.99
N GLU A 75 -17.14 7.48 9.75
CA GLU A 75 -17.25 6.71 10.89
C GLU A 75 -18.09 7.33 11.87
N ILE A 76 -18.06 8.56 11.98
CA ILE A 76 -18.70 9.14 12.96
C ILE A 76 -20.05 9.32 12.75
N SER A 77 -20.39 9.37 11.81
CA SER A 77 -21.65 9.55 11.59
C SER A 77 -22.46 9.31 12.67
N GLU A 78 -22.22 9.36 13.35
CA GLU A 78 -22.89 9.22 14.28
C GLU A 78 -23.30 9.78 14.58
#